data_a6584cc8bbdf3b9f82934ac7be264b5d
#
_entry.id   a6584cc8bbdf3b9f82934ac7be264b5d
#
_cell.length_a   1.000
_cell.length_b   1.000
_cell.length_c   1.000
_cell.angle_alpha   90.00
_cell.angle_beta   90.00
_cell.angle_gamma   90.00
#
_symmetry.space_group_name_H-M   'P 1'
#
loop_
_entity.id
_entity.type
_entity.pdbx_description
1 polymer ?
#
loop_
_entity_poly.entity_id
_entity_poly.type
_entity_poly.pdbx_seq_one_letter_code
_entity_poly.pdbx_strand_id
1 'polypeptide(L)'
;MITVSPDHFAAQMAYLAQAGYRTVGAMQLSAYLAGASLPAKSVVLTFDDGYLDNWVHAHPLLQRHGFTALCFLVTSWPGDGAPRAHAHSGDELPELLNHHEGERAIENGEADRAILRWSEIDAMRHAGTFEFHSHTHSHVRWDKVAPNREEKCVALKRDLLAARAVLETRLGEASDHLCWPQGYYDDDYRRVARESGFRHFYTCEMGPNVRGQEQASERSIYRLEVRDRPPSWLRSRLWVHSWPALSRAYLAVKR
;
A
#
# COMPACT_ATOMS: atom_id res chain seq x y z
N MET A 1 7.33 13.40 -5.16
CA MET A 1 7.66 11.97 -5.09
C MET A 1 7.39 11.48 -3.68
N ILE A 2 6.71 10.36 -3.52
CA ILE A 2 6.37 9.75 -2.22
C ILE A 2 7.36 8.61 -1.98
N THR A 3 8.63 8.93 -1.82
CA THR A 3 9.69 7.98 -1.49
C THR A 3 10.32 8.37 -0.17
N VAL A 4 10.81 7.37 0.57
CA VAL A 4 11.52 7.54 1.84
C VAL A 4 12.86 6.85 1.67
N SER A 5 13.95 7.52 2.01
CA SER A 5 15.29 6.91 1.98
C SER A 5 15.40 5.75 2.98
N PRO A 6 16.22 4.73 2.71
CA PRO A 6 16.43 3.61 3.63
C PRO A 6 16.79 4.06 5.04
N ASP A 7 17.61 5.09 5.19
CA ASP A 7 18.04 5.62 6.51
C ASP A 7 16.88 6.26 7.27
N HIS A 8 16.07 7.09 6.61
CA HIS A 8 14.89 7.67 7.24
C HIS A 8 13.85 6.60 7.55
N PHE A 9 13.63 5.63 6.66
CA PHE A 9 12.72 4.52 6.92
C PHE A 9 13.18 3.71 8.15
N ALA A 10 14.47 3.34 8.22
CA ALA A 10 15.02 2.63 9.36
C ALA A 10 14.85 3.43 10.67
N ALA A 11 15.14 4.73 10.64
CA ALA A 11 14.95 5.60 11.79
C ALA A 11 13.48 5.76 12.20
N GLN A 12 12.55 5.82 11.24
CA GLN A 12 11.11 5.87 11.50
C GLN A 12 10.61 4.56 12.11
N MET A 13 11.03 3.39 11.62
CA MET A 13 10.67 2.09 12.19
C MET A 13 11.22 1.92 13.60
N ALA A 14 12.47 2.29 13.84
CA ALA A 14 13.07 2.31 15.17
C ALA A 14 12.30 3.20 16.14
N TYR A 15 11.87 4.39 15.69
CA TYR A 15 11.03 5.27 16.49
C TYR A 15 9.68 4.61 16.83
N LEU A 16 8.99 4.00 15.87
CA LEU A 16 7.71 3.33 16.11
C LEU A 16 7.87 2.23 17.18
N ALA A 17 8.91 1.39 17.05
CA ALA A 17 9.19 0.32 17.98
C ALA A 17 9.49 0.86 19.40
N GLN A 18 10.39 1.84 19.53
CA GLN A 18 10.76 2.46 20.80
C GLN A 18 9.59 3.18 21.48
N ALA A 19 8.73 3.80 20.69
CA ALA A 19 7.53 4.47 21.17
C ALA A 19 6.38 3.50 21.53
N GLY A 20 6.56 2.20 21.31
CA GLY A 20 5.58 1.15 21.63
C GLY A 20 4.40 1.08 20.65
N TYR A 21 4.59 1.53 19.42
CA TYR A 21 3.60 1.32 18.36
C TYR A 21 3.58 -0.15 17.92
N ARG A 22 2.41 -0.59 17.49
CA ARG A 22 2.18 -1.94 16.94
C ARG A 22 1.57 -1.82 15.56
N THR A 23 2.10 -2.56 14.62
CA THR A 23 1.49 -2.65 13.31
C THR A 23 0.32 -3.62 13.33
N VAL A 24 -0.71 -3.34 12.53
CA VAL A 24 -1.89 -4.18 12.36
C VAL A 24 -2.12 -4.43 10.87
N GLY A 25 -2.59 -5.64 10.55
CA GLY A 25 -2.87 -6.07 9.19
C GLY A 25 -4.27 -5.68 8.72
N ALA A 26 -4.58 -6.10 7.49
CA ALA A 26 -5.83 -5.76 6.79
C ALA A 26 -7.06 -6.26 7.55
N MET A 27 -7.05 -7.50 8.04
CA MET A 27 -8.18 -8.08 8.79
C MET A 27 -8.45 -7.30 10.09
N GLN A 28 -7.41 -6.90 10.81
CA GLN A 28 -7.57 -6.13 12.05
C GLN A 28 -8.09 -4.71 11.77
N LEU A 29 -7.61 -4.08 10.68
CA LEU A 29 -8.13 -2.79 10.23
C LEU A 29 -9.61 -2.90 9.87
N SER A 30 -10.01 -3.91 9.07
CA SER A 30 -11.41 -4.14 8.69
C SER A 30 -12.29 -4.34 9.92
N ALA A 31 -11.86 -5.16 10.88
CA ALA A 31 -12.58 -5.33 12.13
C ALA A 31 -12.73 -4.03 12.94
N TYR A 32 -11.69 -3.18 12.95
CA TYR A 32 -11.77 -1.86 13.59
C TYR A 32 -12.77 -0.94 12.90
N LEU A 33 -12.76 -0.90 11.57
CA LEU A 33 -13.71 -0.12 10.79
C LEU A 33 -15.15 -0.61 11.00
N ALA A 34 -15.34 -1.92 11.21
CA ALA A 34 -16.61 -2.54 11.57
C ALA A 34 -17.02 -2.32 13.05
N GLY A 35 -16.14 -1.80 13.90
CA GLY A 35 -16.46 -1.45 15.28
C GLY A 35 -15.70 -2.22 16.35
N ALA A 36 -14.79 -3.14 16.00
CA ALA A 36 -13.89 -3.77 16.96
C ALA A 36 -12.88 -2.77 17.55
N SER A 37 -12.30 -3.09 18.70
CA SER A 37 -11.22 -2.29 19.30
C SER A 37 -9.86 -2.77 18.80
N LEU A 38 -8.94 -1.84 18.64
CA LEU A 38 -7.51 -2.12 18.45
C LEU A 38 -6.72 -1.79 19.72
N PRO A 39 -5.57 -2.42 19.93
CA PRO A 39 -4.62 -2.00 20.96
C PRO A 39 -4.25 -0.53 20.80
N ALA A 40 -3.93 0.14 21.90
CA ALA A 40 -3.42 1.50 21.85
C ALA A 40 -2.14 1.55 20.99
N LYS A 41 -1.93 2.69 20.31
CA LYS A 41 -0.79 2.91 19.40
C LYS A 41 -0.73 1.90 18.23
N SER A 42 -1.89 1.44 17.74
CA SER A 42 -1.95 0.69 16.49
C SER A 42 -1.75 1.58 15.28
N VAL A 43 -0.94 1.13 14.33
CA VAL A 43 -0.72 1.77 13.03
C VAL A 43 -0.81 0.73 11.91
N VAL A 44 -1.24 1.17 10.74
CA VAL A 44 -1.13 0.38 9.50
C VAL A 44 -0.03 1.01 8.67
N LEU A 45 0.96 0.21 8.28
CA LEU A 45 1.98 0.61 7.32
C LEU A 45 1.51 0.18 5.93
N THR A 46 1.65 1.05 4.94
CA THR A 46 1.24 0.74 3.56
C THR A 46 2.34 1.10 2.57
N PHE A 47 2.48 0.26 1.56
CA PHE A 47 3.35 0.44 0.40
C PHE A 47 2.54 0.24 -0.86
N ASP A 48 2.82 1.00 -1.89
CA ASP A 48 2.15 0.91 -3.18
C ASP A 48 3.11 0.34 -4.24
N ASP A 49 2.55 -0.12 -5.36
CA ASP A 49 3.21 -0.56 -6.58
C ASP A 49 3.96 -1.89 -6.50
N GLY A 50 4.60 -2.22 -5.40
CA GLY A 50 5.43 -3.41 -5.27
C GLY A 50 6.86 -3.22 -5.81
N TYR A 51 7.48 -2.07 -5.53
CA TYR A 51 8.87 -1.82 -5.92
C TYR A 51 9.86 -2.75 -5.20
N LEU A 52 10.98 -3.03 -5.87
CA LEU A 52 12.06 -3.92 -5.41
C LEU A 52 12.65 -3.49 -4.05
N ASP A 53 12.71 -2.19 -3.76
CA ASP A 53 13.21 -1.67 -2.50
C ASP A 53 12.39 -2.13 -1.28
N ASN A 54 11.14 -2.54 -1.48
CA ASN A 54 10.31 -3.16 -0.44
C ASN A 54 10.92 -4.50 0.03
N TRP A 55 11.49 -5.28 -0.90
CA TRP A 55 12.23 -6.51 -0.59
C TRP A 55 13.61 -6.19 -0.02
N VAL A 56 14.36 -5.30 -0.70
CA VAL A 56 15.77 -5.07 -0.38
C VAL A 56 15.94 -4.39 0.98
N HIS A 57 15.11 -3.40 1.30
CA HIS A 57 15.26 -2.57 2.50
C HIS A 57 14.10 -2.70 3.49
N ALA A 58 12.84 -2.66 3.03
CA ALA A 58 11.72 -2.61 3.97
C ALA A 58 11.50 -3.95 4.67
N HIS A 59 11.52 -5.06 3.94
CA HIS A 59 11.33 -6.41 4.49
C HIS A 59 12.25 -6.72 5.67
N PRO A 60 13.59 -6.62 5.55
CA PRO A 60 14.48 -6.95 6.67
C PRO A 60 14.32 -6.00 7.86
N LEU A 61 13.98 -4.74 7.64
CA LEU A 61 13.71 -3.79 8.73
C LEU A 61 12.39 -4.10 9.46
N LEU A 62 11.32 -4.42 8.73
CA LEU A 62 10.05 -4.84 9.32
C LEU A 62 10.23 -6.14 10.13
N GLN A 63 10.95 -7.11 9.59
CA GLN A 63 11.26 -8.37 10.28
C GLN A 63 12.01 -8.12 11.59
N ARG A 64 13.03 -7.25 11.57
CA ARG A 64 13.81 -6.86 12.76
C ARG A 64 12.95 -6.32 13.89
N HIS A 65 11.89 -5.57 13.57
CA HIS A 65 11.02 -4.93 14.56
C HIS A 65 9.74 -5.72 14.86
N GLY A 66 9.53 -6.87 14.21
CA GLY A 66 8.29 -7.65 14.32
C GLY A 66 7.08 -6.87 13.79
N PHE A 67 7.29 -6.08 12.75
CA PHE A 67 6.25 -5.28 12.10
C PHE A 67 5.72 -5.97 10.85
N THR A 68 4.44 -5.71 10.56
CA THR A 68 3.79 -6.07 9.29
C THR A 68 3.35 -4.83 8.55
N ALA A 69 3.26 -4.91 7.22
CA ALA A 69 2.77 -3.86 6.35
C ALA A 69 1.81 -4.42 5.29
N LEU A 70 0.98 -3.57 4.71
CA LEU A 70 0.18 -3.89 3.53
C LEU A 70 0.92 -3.37 2.29
N CYS A 71 1.08 -4.22 1.28
CA CYS A 71 1.60 -3.82 -0.01
C CYS A 71 0.51 -3.97 -1.08
N PHE A 72 0.22 -2.88 -1.78
CA PHE A 72 -0.74 -2.88 -2.89
C PHE A 72 0.01 -3.08 -4.20
N LEU A 73 -0.16 -4.26 -4.80
CA LEU A 73 0.53 -4.67 -6.02
C LEU A 73 -0.21 -4.23 -7.28
N VAL A 74 0.52 -3.69 -8.23
CA VAL A 74 0.10 -3.67 -9.63
C VAL A 74 0.35 -5.05 -10.20
N THR A 75 -0.69 -5.87 -10.29
CA THR A 75 -0.53 -7.33 -10.43
C THR A 75 0.03 -7.82 -11.76
N SER A 76 0.15 -6.95 -12.76
CA SER A 76 0.82 -7.28 -14.04
C SER A 76 2.34 -7.06 -14.01
N TRP A 77 2.89 -6.44 -12.98
CA TRP A 77 4.30 -6.05 -12.96
C TRP A 77 5.25 -7.11 -12.39
N PRO A 78 4.88 -7.88 -11.31
CA PRO A 78 5.79 -8.85 -10.73
C PRO A 78 6.15 -9.96 -11.71
N GLY A 79 7.47 -10.21 -11.84
CA GLY A 79 8.03 -11.29 -12.66
C GLY A 79 8.26 -12.58 -11.88
N ASP A 80 8.66 -13.63 -12.61
CA ASP A 80 9.14 -14.88 -12.04
C ASP A 80 10.67 -14.84 -11.92
N GLY A 81 11.25 -15.69 -11.06
CA GLY A 81 12.69 -15.81 -10.83
C GLY A 81 13.01 -16.13 -9.38
N ALA A 82 14.27 -16.47 -9.09
CA ALA A 82 14.74 -16.64 -7.70
C ALA A 82 14.74 -15.30 -6.95
N PRO A 83 14.55 -15.31 -5.62
CA PRO A 83 14.67 -14.09 -4.83
C PRO A 83 16.05 -13.46 -4.99
N ARG A 84 16.10 -12.14 -5.10
CA ARG A 84 17.35 -11.37 -5.12
C ARG A 84 17.89 -11.18 -3.70
N ALA A 85 19.11 -10.68 -3.58
CA ALA A 85 19.70 -10.33 -2.29
C ALA A 85 18.94 -9.15 -1.64
N HIS A 86 18.91 -9.13 -0.31
CA HIS A 86 18.37 -8.03 0.50
C HIS A 86 19.39 -7.58 1.56
N ALA A 87 19.15 -6.45 2.22
CA ALA A 87 20.15 -5.80 3.10
C ALA A 87 20.69 -6.66 4.26
N HIS A 88 20.06 -7.79 4.58
CA HIS A 88 20.53 -8.72 5.61
C HIS A 88 20.96 -10.10 5.06
N SER A 89 21.04 -10.29 3.74
CA SER A 89 21.47 -11.56 3.14
C SER A 89 22.98 -11.77 3.18
N GLY A 90 23.74 -10.69 3.28
CA GLY A 90 25.21 -10.74 3.21
C GLY A 90 25.78 -10.77 1.79
N ASP A 91 24.92 -10.83 0.78
CA ASP A 91 25.28 -10.84 -0.63
C ASP A 91 25.29 -9.43 -1.22
N GLU A 92 25.84 -9.30 -2.45
CA GLU A 92 25.77 -8.06 -3.20
C GLU A 92 24.32 -7.70 -3.54
N LEU A 93 23.93 -6.46 -3.21
CA LEU A 93 22.57 -6.00 -3.43
C LEU A 93 22.32 -5.72 -4.92
N PRO A 94 21.09 -5.97 -5.40
CA PRO A 94 20.71 -5.57 -6.75
C PRO A 94 20.76 -4.06 -6.91
N GLU A 95 20.96 -3.59 -8.14
CA GLU A 95 20.79 -2.18 -8.49
C GLU A 95 19.36 -1.75 -8.16
N LEU A 96 19.21 -0.63 -7.46
CA LEU A 96 17.91 -0.02 -7.17
C LEU A 96 17.75 1.23 -8.03
N LEU A 97 16.79 1.19 -8.93
CA LEU A 97 16.44 2.31 -9.77
C LEU A 97 15.71 3.38 -8.95
N ASN A 98 15.96 4.65 -9.24
CA ASN A 98 15.11 5.70 -8.71
C ASN A 98 13.71 5.63 -9.35
N HIS A 99 12.72 6.34 -8.79
CA HIS A 99 11.33 6.25 -9.23
C HIS A 99 11.14 6.49 -10.74
N HIS A 100 11.76 7.51 -11.32
CA HIS A 100 11.63 7.80 -12.74
C HIS A 100 12.33 6.78 -13.64
N GLU A 101 13.43 6.21 -13.18
CA GLU A 101 14.12 5.11 -13.88
C GLU A 101 13.26 3.84 -13.79
N GLY A 102 12.64 3.58 -12.64
CA GLY A 102 11.73 2.45 -12.45
C GLY A 102 10.50 2.55 -13.35
N GLU A 103 9.84 3.73 -13.41
CA GLU A 103 8.72 3.96 -14.33
C GLU A 103 9.11 3.68 -15.78
N ARG A 104 10.25 4.21 -16.23
CA ARG A 104 10.76 3.95 -17.58
C ARG A 104 11.09 2.48 -17.84
N ALA A 105 11.67 1.78 -16.86
CA ALA A 105 11.95 0.36 -16.97
C ALA A 105 10.64 -0.44 -17.14
N ILE A 106 9.59 -0.10 -16.39
CA ILE A 106 8.27 -0.73 -16.50
C ILE A 106 7.67 -0.47 -17.89
N GLU A 107 7.69 0.79 -18.36
CA GLU A 107 7.18 1.17 -19.68
C GLU A 107 7.92 0.47 -20.84
N ASN A 108 9.21 0.21 -20.67
CA ASN A 108 10.04 -0.50 -21.66
C ASN A 108 9.94 -2.04 -21.58
N GLY A 109 9.10 -2.60 -20.68
CA GLY A 109 8.99 -4.04 -20.50
C GLY A 109 10.11 -4.66 -19.66
N GLU A 110 10.88 -3.85 -18.95
CA GLU A 110 11.98 -4.25 -18.05
C GLU A 110 11.58 -4.19 -16.57
N ALA A 111 10.30 -4.47 -16.26
CA ALA A 111 9.74 -4.33 -14.90
C ALA A 111 10.54 -5.12 -13.85
N ASP A 112 11.16 -6.24 -14.20
CA ASP A 112 11.99 -7.04 -13.28
C ASP A 112 13.17 -6.26 -12.67
N ARG A 113 13.62 -5.16 -13.28
CA ARG A 113 14.66 -4.29 -12.72
C ARG A 113 14.17 -3.40 -11.57
N ALA A 114 12.87 -3.14 -11.51
CA ALA A 114 12.27 -2.18 -10.58
C ALA A 114 11.28 -2.80 -9.59
N ILE A 115 10.69 -3.94 -9.94
CA ILE A 115 9.54 -4.51 -9.27
C ILE A 115 9.91 -5.84 -8.59
N LEU A 116 9.17 -6.19 -7.55
CA LEU A 116 9.25 -7.47 -6.84
C LEU A 116 9.05 -8.66 -7.79
N ARG A 117 9.71 -9.77 -7.48
CA ARG A 117 9.40 -11.10 -8.03
C ARG A 117 8.39 -11.83 -7.16
N TRP A 118 7.63 -12.73 -7.74
CA TRP A 118 6.67 -13.55 -6.98
C TRP A 118 7.33 -14.36 -5.86
N SER A 119 8.56 -14.83 -6.07
CA SER A 119 9.34 -15.54 -5.04
C SER A 119 9.69 -14.66 -3.83
N GLU A 120 9.94 -13.36 -4.05
CA GLU A 120 10.19 -12.38 -2.99
C GLU A 120 8.90 -12.06 -2.25
N ILE A 121 7.79 -11.89 -2.98
CA ILE A 121 6.45 -11.71 -2.42
C ILE A 121 6.09 -12.89 -1.51
N ASP A 122 6.32 -14.13 -1.95
CA ASP A 122 6.06 -15.32 -1.15
C ASP A 122 6.94 -15.37 0.10
N ALA A 123 8.23 -15.04 -0.01
CA ALA A 123 9.13 -14.98 1.15
C ALA A 123 8.68 -13.94 2.18
N MET A 124 8.27 -12.74 1.73
CA MET A 124 7.77 -11.67 2.60
C MET A 124 6.46 -12.06 3.30
N ARG A 125 5.57 -12.75 2.61
CA ARG A 125 4.32 -13.31 3.19
C ARG A 125 4.62 -14.36 4.25
N HIS A 126 5.46 -15.35 3.94
CA HIS A 126 5.84 -16.40 4.89
C HIS A 126 6.53 -15.86 6.13
N ALA A 127 7.32 -14.79 5.99
CA ALA A 127 7.93 -14.10 7.11
C ALA A 127 6.95 -13.24 7.92
N GLY A 128 5.72 -13.03 7.46
CA GLY A 128 4.71 -12.19 8.10
C GLY A 128 5.01 -10.69 8.06
N THR A 129 5.95 -10.26 7.23
CA THR A 129 6.33 -8.85 7.11
C THR A 129 5.42 -8.06 6.19
N PHE A 130 4.79 -8.73 5.23
CA PHE A 130 3.83 -8.09 4.31
C PHE A 130 2.59 -8.95 4.07
N GLU A 131 1.46 -8.27 3.96
CA GLU A 131 0.22 -8.75 3.34
C GLU A 131 0.09 -8.06 1.98
N PHE A 132 -0.37 -8.79 0.95
CA PHE A 132 -0.43 -8.26 -0.41
C PHE A 132 -1.86 -8.10 -0.89
N HIS A 133 -2.16 -6.94 -1.46
CA HIS A 133 -3.47 -6.50 -1.88
C HIS A 133 -3.42 -5.86 -3.27
N SER A 134 -4.57 -5.43 -3.80
CA SER A 134 -4.64 -4.91 -5.17
C SER A 134 -4.30 -3.42 -5.27
N HIS A 135 -3.43 -3.08 -6.24
CA HIS A 135 -3.29 -1.73 -6.80
C HIS A 135 -3.74 -1.70 -8.26
N THR A 136 -4.81 -2.44 -8.59
CA THR A 136 -5.30 -2.80 -9.92
C THR A 136 -4.36 -3.76 -10.67
N HIS A 137 -4.69 -4.09 -11.91
CA HIS A 137 -3.84 -4.97 -12.71
C HIS A 137 -2.79 -4.19 -13.50
N SER A 138 -3.20 -3.09 -14.12
CA SER A 138 -2.37 -2.36 -15.10
C SER A 138 -1.94 -0.96 -14.66
N HIS A 139 -2.37 -0.47 -13.49
CA HIS A 139 -2.12 0.89 -12.98
C HIS A 139 -2.65 2.01 -13.89
N VAL A 140 -3.62 1.72 -14.75
CA VAL A 140 -4.14 2.67 -15.75
C VAL A 140 -5.22 3.57 -15.16
N ARG A 141 -5.13 4.87 -15.47
CA ARG A 141 -6.16 5.88 -15.22
C ARG A 141 -7.21 5.83 -16.34
N TRP A 142 -8.18 4.90 -16.20
CA TRP A 142 -9.21 4.68 -17.20
C TRP A 142 -10.09 5.91 -17.48
N ASP A 143 -10.20 6.83 -16.51
CA ASP A 143 -10.87 8.13 -16.68
C ASP A 143 -10.15 9.06 -17.67
N LYS A 144 -8.86 8.84 -17.92
CA LYS A 144 -8.05 9.63 -18.84
C LYS A 144 -7.93 9.01 -20.24
N VAL A 145 -8.01 7.69 -20.33
CA VAL A 145 -7.71 6.98 -21.58
C VAL A 145 -8.95 6.41 -22.26
N ALA A 146 -10.03 6.14 -21.53
CA ALA A 146 -11.27 5.65 -22.12
C ALA A 146 -12.02 6.79 -22.83
N PRO A 147 -12.57 6.54 -24.03
CA PRO A 147 -13.22 7.58 -24.82
C PRO A 147 -14.57 8.04 -24.27
N ASN A 148 -15.21 7.21 -23.46
CA ASN A 148 -16.51 7.51 -22.83
C ASN A 148 -16.69 6.74 -21.51
N ARG A 149 -17.79 7.07 -20.81
CA ARG A 149 -18.10 6.49 -19.49
C ARG A 149 -18.32 4.98 -19.53
N GLU A 150 -18.97 4.46 -20.55
CA GLU A 150 -19.29 3.04 -20.66
C GLU A 150 -18.00 2.23 -20.83
N GLU A 151 -17.15 2.61 -21.79
CA GLU A 151 -15.88 1.97 -22.02
C GLU A 151 -14.94 2.09 -20.81
N LYS A 152 -14.95 3.24 -20.11
CA LYS A 152 -14.24 3.42 -18.83
C LYS A 152 -14.66 2.33 -17.82
N CYS A 153 -15.97 2.15 -17.60
CA CYS A 153 -16.47 1.18 -16.65
C CYS A 153 -16.16 -0.27 -17.05
N VAL A 154 -16.27 -0.60 -18.33
CA VAL A 154 -15.94 -1.94 -18.86
C VAL A 154 -14.45 -2.23 -18.70
N ALA A 155 -13.58 -1.30 -19.08
CA ALA A 155 -12.14 -1.45 -18.97
C ALA A 155 -11.69 -1.57 -17.52
N LEU A 156 -12.20 -0.70 -16.64
CA LEU A 156 -11.93 -0.76 -15.21
C LEU A 156 -12.36 -2.10 -14.60
N LYS A 157 -13.57 -2.58 -14.94
CA LYS A 157 -14.07 -3.87 -14.42
C LYS A 157 -13.15 -5.03 -14.84
N ARG A 158 -12.75 -5.06 -16.10
CA ARG A 158 -11.80 -6.07 -16.62
C ARG A 158 -10.48 -6.02 -15.87
N ASP A 159 -9.93 -4.83 -15.66
CA ASP A 159 -8.67 -4.60 -14.96
C ASP A 159 -8.73 -5.08 -13.50
N LEU A 160 -9.79 -4.74 -12.79
CA LEU A 160 -10.00 -5.15 -11.40
C LEU A 160 -10.20 -6.68 -11.25
N LEU A 161 -10.95 -7.30 -12.16
CA LEU A 161 -11.15 -8.76 -12.16
C LEU A 161 -9.85 -9.49 -12.51
N ALA A 162 -9.04 -8.96 -13.43
CA ALA A 162 -7.71 -9.50 -13.73
C ALA A 162 -6.79 -9.42 -12.50
N ALA A 163 -6.79 -8.31 -11.76
CA ALA A 163 -6.03 -8.18 -10.52
C ALA A 163 -6.43 -9.24 -9.49
N ARG A 164 -7.73 -9.45 -9.27
CA ARG A 164 -8.22 -10.48 -8.35
C ARG A 164 -7.81 -11.88 -8.76
N ALA A 165 -7.96 -12.22 -10.05
CA ALA A 165 -7.58 -13.53 -10.56
C ALA A 165 -6.09 -13.83 -10.38
N VAL A 166 -5.21 -12.84 -10.61
CA VAL A 166 -3.77 -12.98 -10.37
C VAL A 166 -3.48 -13.20 -8.89
N LEU A 167 -4.05 -12.39 -7.99
CA LEU A 167 -3.86 -12.55 -6.54
C LEU A 167 -4.36 -13.91 -6.06
N GLU A 168 -5.54 -14.35 -6.50
CA GLU A 168 -6.07 -15.67 -6.16
C GLU A 168 -5.17 -16.80 -6.65
N THR A 169 -4.68 -16.72 -7.88
CA THR A 169 -3.79 -17.73 -8.47
C THR A 169 -2.44 -17.79 -7.78
N ARG A 170 -1.84 -16.64 -7.47
CA ARG A 170 -0.48 -16.54 -6.94
C ARG A 170 -0.42 -16.63 -5.41
N LEU A 171 -1.45 -16.12 -4.72
CA LEU A 171 -1.45 -16.03 -3.26
C LEU A 171 -2.45 -16.96 -2.58
N GLY A 172 -3.31 -17.64 -3.37
CA GLY A 172 -4.34 -18.55 -2.86
C GLY A 172 -5.62 -17.87 -2.41
N GLU A 173 -5.67 -16.54 -2.41
CA GLU A 173 -6.85 -15.76 -2.03
C GLU A 173 -6.93 -14.45 -2.81
N ALA A 174 -8.15 -14.01 -3.09
CA ALA A 174 -8.42 -12.71 -3.69
C ALA A 174 -8.77 -11.71 -2.58
N SER A 175 -7.86 -10.80 -2.28
CA SER A 175 -8.11 -9.71 -1.33
C SER A 175 -9.27 -8.82 -1.77
N ASP A 176 -10.06 -8.33 -0.81
CA ASP A 176 -11.10 -7.31 -1.01
C ASP A 176 -10.62 -5.87 -0.70
N HIS A 177 -9.32 -5.69 -0.49
CA HIS A 177 -8.65 -4.42 -0.30
C HIS A 177 -8.06 -3.90 -1.62
N LEU A 178 -8.36 -2.64 -1.94
CA LEU A 178 -7.92 -1.95 -3.16
C LEU A 178 -7.35 -0.57 -2.82
N CYS A 179 -6.14 -0.29 -3.28
CA CYS A 179 -5.60 1.06 -3.33
C CYS A 179 -5.77 1.63 -4.75
N TRP A 180 -6.22 2.88 -4.83
CA TRP A 180 -6.46 3.53 -6.11
C TRP A 180 -5.15 4.05 -6.72
N PRO A 181 -4.82 3.70 -7.99
CA PRO A 181 -3.69 4.29 -8.70
C PRO A 181 -3.73 5.81 -8.68
N GLN A 182 -2.61 6.43 -8.32
CA GLN A 182 -2.48 7.89 -8.16
C GLN A 182 -3.52 8.50 -7.19
N GLY A 183 -4.17 7.70 -6.35
CA GLY A 183 -5.22 8.13 -5.42
C GLY A 183 -6.52 8.58 -6.07
N TYR A 184 -6.70 8.39 -7.38
CA TYR A 184 -7.90 8.84 -8.08
C TYR A 184 -9.02 7.80 -8.07
N TYR A 185 -10.21 8.29 -7.84
CA TYR A 185 -11.46 7.54 -7.97
C TYR A 185 -12.64 8.51 -8.16
N ASP A 186 -13.72 7.99 -8.76
CA ASP A 186 -15.03 8.64 -8.86
C ASP A 186 -16.13 7.64 -8.44
N ASP A 187 -17.39 8.03 -8.56
CA ASP A 187 -18.52 7.17 -8.19
C ASP A 187 -18.61 5.91 -9.05
N ASP A 188 -18.24 6.00 -10.34
CA ASP A 188 -18.17 4.83 -11.22
C ASP A 188 -17.09 3.87 -10.78
N TYR A 189 -15.90 4.38 -10.42
CA TYR A 189 -14.78 3.58 -9.89
C TYR A 189 -15.20 2.80 -8.64
N ARG A 190 -15.83 3.48 -7.68
CA ARG A 190 -16.33 2.85 -6.45
C ARG A 190 -17.37 1.78 -6.73
N ARG A 191 -18.36 2.08 -7.59
CA ARG A 191 -19.40 1.14 -7.96
C ARG A 191 -18.83 -0.09 -8.65
N VAL A 192 -18.02 0.09 -9.68
CA VAL A 192 -17.40 -1.00 -10.43
C VAL A 192 -16.50 -1.86 -9.54
N ALA A 193 -15.73 -1.26 -8.63
CA ALA A 193 -14.89 -2.01 -7.71
C ALA A 193 -15.70 -2.86 -6.72
N ARG A 194 -16.82 -2.35 -6.20
CA ARG A 194 -17.74 -3.15 -5.36
C ARG A 194 -18.35 -4.31 -6.13
N GLU A 195 -18.80 -4.07 -7.36
CA GLU A 195 -19.32 -5.12 -8.26
C GLU A 195 -18.23 -6.17 -8.59
N SER A 196 -16.96 -5.78 -8.55
CA SER A 196 -15.81 -6.66 -8.73
C SER A 196 -15.33 -7.35 -7.45
N GLY A 197 -16.04 -7.14 -6.30
CA GLY A 197 -15.77 -7.82 -5.03
C GLY A 197 -14.81 -7.12 -4.09
N PHE A 198 -14.44 -5.85 -4.35
CA PHE A 198 -13.67 -5.04 -3.41
C PHE A 198 -14.58 -4.32 -2.41
N ARG A 199 -14.10 -4.13 -1.18
CA ARG A 199 -14.86 -3.51 -0.08
C ARG A 199 -14.09 -2.40 0.63
N HIS A 200 -12.76 -2.47 0.66
CA HIS A 200 -11.88 -1.57 1.40
C HIS A 200 -11.04 -0.75 0.42
N PHE A 201 -11.27 0.57 0.38
CA PHE A 201 -10.70 1.48 -0.63
C PHE A 201 -9.71 2.44 0.01
N TYR A 202 -8.44 2.32 -0.35
CA TYR A 202 -7.36 3.18 0.14
C TYR A 202 -7.12 4.34 -0.82
N THR A 203 -6.95 5.53 -0.25
CA THR A 203 -6.77 6.77 -1.00
C THR A 203 -5.49 7.49 -0.59
N CYS A 204 -5.12 8.54 -1.34
CA CYS A 204 -4.07 9.47 -0.96
C CYS A 204 -4.59 10.65 -0.11
N GLU A 205 -5.88 10.66 0.22
CA GLU A 205 -6.46 11.68 1.08
C GLU A 205 -6.05 11.46 2.54
N MET A 206 -5.67 12.54 3.21
CA MET A 206 -5.37 12.50 4.64
C MET A 206 -6.64 12.70 5.47
N GLY A 207 -6.79 11.88 6.50
CA GLY A 207 -7.93 11.96 7.41
C GLY A 207 -7.84 10.95 8.54
N PRO A 208 -8.68 11.09 9.57
CA PRO A 208 -8.78 10.09 10.61
C PRO A 208 -9.64 8.92 10.14
N ASN A 209 -9.13 7.70 10.31
CA ASN A 209 -9.94 6.50 10.24
C ASN A 209 -10.57 6.24 11.60
N VAL A 210 -11.90 6.23 11.67
CA VAL A 210 -12.64 6.18 12.92
C VAL A 210 -13.29 4.81 13.10
N ARG A 211 -13.25 4.29 14.31
CA ARG A 211 -13.90 3.03 14.68
C ARG A 211 -15.39 3.05 14.30
N GLY A 212 -15.87 1.96 13.70
CA GLY A 212 -17.27 1.82 13.30
C GLY A 212 -17.66 2.67 12.08
N GLN A 213 -16.70 3.20 11.32
CA GLN A 213 -17.00 4.01 10.14
C GLN A 213 -17.50 3.21 8.93
N GLU A 214 -17.40 1.88 8.96
CA GLU A 214 -17.83 0.99 7.87
C GLU A 214 -19.34 1.09 7.59
N GLN A 215 -20.14 1.47 8.59
CA GLN A 215 -21.58 1.68 8.41
C GLN A 215 -21.92 2.86 7.49
N ALA A 216 -20.96 3.72 7.21
CA ALA A 216 -21.06 4.70 6.14
C ALA A 216 -20.44 4.08 4.87
N SER A 217 -21.23 3.34 4.12
CA SER A 217 -20.87 2.50 2.97
C SER A 217 -20.07 3.18 1.83
N GLU A 218 -19.57 4.37 2.05
CA GLU A 218 -18.92 5.20 1.04
C GLU A 218 -17.55 5.75 1.49
N ARG A 219 -17.08 5.42 2.69
CA ARG A 219 -15.85 6.04 3.21
C ARG A 219 -14.61 5.30 2.76
N SER A 220 -13.72 6.08 2.19
CA SER A 220 -12.36 5.68 1.86
C SER A 220 -11.50 5.55 3.11
N ILE A 221 -10.51 4.67 3.07
CA ILE A 221 -9.48 4.57 4.09
C ILE A 221 -8.45 5.64 3.80
N TYR A 222 -8.36 6.60 4.71
CA TYR A 222 -7.42 7.71 4.63
C TYR A 222 -6.02 7.26 5.00
N ARG A 223 -5.03 7.87 4.35
CA ARG A 223 -3.62 7.57 4.60
C ARG A 223 -2.83 8.85 4.89
N LEU A 224 -1.80 8.72 5.72
CA LEU A 224 -0.79 9.74 5.90
C LEU A 224 0.34 9.47 4.90
N GLU A 225 0.51 10.35 3.95
CA GLU A 225 1.66 10.32 3.04
C GLU A 225 2.95 10.61 3.82
N VAL A 226 3.78 9.59 3.97
CA VAL A 226 5.10 9.70 4.61
C VAL A 226 6.13 10.00 3.54
N ARG A 227 6.75 11.17 3.62
CA ARG A 227 7.84 11.60 2.73
C ARG A 227 9.18 11.36 3.39
N ASP A 228 10.26 11.61 2.65
CA ASP A 228 11.62 11.53 3.19
C ASP A 228 11.85 12.58 4.30
N ARG A 229 11.42 12.23 5.51
CA ARG A 229 11.39 13.09 6.69
C ARG A 229 11.92 12.36 7.93
N PRO A 230 12.53 13.08 8.86
CA PRO A 230 13.05 12.49 10.09
C PRO A 230 11.91 11.96 11.00
N PRO A 231 12.22 11.05 11.96
CA PRO A 231 11.24 10.49 12.89
C PRO A 231 10.46 11.53 13.71
N SER A 232 11.05 12.69 13.98
CA SER A 232 10.38 13.79 14.68
C SER A 232 9.15 14.33 13.91
N TRP A 233 9.25 14.36 12.58
CA TRP A 233 8.11 14.69 11.73
C TRP A 233 7.01 13.63 11.84
N LEU A 234 7.36 12.34 11.71
CA LEU A 234 6.41 11.24 11.84
C LEU A 234 5.70 11.28 13.21
N ARG A 235 6.46 11.45 14.29
CA ARG A 235 5.92 11.61 15.65
C ARG A 235 4.85 12.70 15.72
N SER A 236 5.14 13.87 15.16
CA SER A 236 4.21 15.00 15.18
C SER A 236 2.93 14.70 14.41
N ARG A 237 3.02 14.00 13.28
CA ARG A 237 1.85 13.64 12.45
C ARG A 237 1.01 12.55 13.12
N LEU A 238 1.62 11.51 13.65
CA LEU A 238 0.91 10.47 14.40
C LEU A 238 0.17 11.07 15.61
N TRP A 239 0.81 12.00 16.33
CA TRP A 239 0.15 12.70 17.44
C TRP A 239 -1.06 13.52 16.98
N VAL A 240 -0.94 14.32 15.93
CA VAL A 240 -2.07 15.11 15.39
C VAL A 240 -3.21 14.19 14.93
N HIS A 241 -2.90 13.15 14.17
CA HIS A 241 -3.91 12.27 13.56
C HIS A 241 -4.47 11.22 14.53
N SER A 242 -3.89 11.03 15.71
CA SER A 242 -4.48 10.18 16.76
C SER A 242 -5.71 10.82 17.45
N TRP A 243 -5.93 12.11 17.22
CA TRP A 243 -7.09 12.86 17.75
C TRP A 243 -7.99 13.32 16.60
N PRO A 244 -9.16 12.69 16.36
CA PRO A 244 -9.99 13.02 15.19
C PRO A 244 -10.39 14.49 15.06
N ALA A 245 -10.65 15.19 16.18
CA ALA A 245 -10.95 16.60 16.18
C ALA A 245 -9.74 17.46 15.76
N LEU A 246 -8.56 17.15 16.31
CA LEU A 246 -7.31 17.84 15.97
C LEU A 246 -6.89 17.56 14.53
N SER A 247 -7.06 16.34 14.06
CA SER A 247 -6.83 15.96 12.67
C SER A 247 -7.67 16.79 11.71
N ARG A 248 -8.98 16.90 11.98
CA ARG A 248 -9.89 17.73 11.17
C ARG A 248 -9.49 19.21 11.18
N ALA A 249 -9.18 19.77 12.34
CA ALA A 249 -8.74 21.17 12.45
C ALA A 249 -7.42 21.40 11.68
N TYR A 250 -6.45 20.51 11.82
CA TYR A 250 -5.18 20.58 11.10
C TYR A 250 -5.38 20.53 9.58
N LEU A 251 -6.24 19.66 9.08
CA LEU A 251 -6.50 19.51 7.64
C LEU A 251 -7.29 20.71 7.08
N ALA A 252 -8.15 21.36 7.88
CA ALA A 252 -8.86 22.56 7.47
C ALA A 252 -7.94 23.77 7.25
N VAL A 253 -6.84 23.86 8.02
CA VAL A 253 -5.83 24.94 7.87
C VAL A 253 -4.85 24.65 6.72
N LYS A 254 -4.69 23.38 6.32
CA LYS A 254 -3.72 22.98 5.29
C LYS A 254 -4.29 23.00 3.86
N ARG A 255 -5.60 23.17 3.71
CA ARG A 255 -6.28 23.39 2.44
C ARG A 255 -6.13 24.86 2.00
#